data_362b7cbcdce46d5ccbf247c15a89baa5
#
_entry.id   362b7cbcdce46d5ccbf247c15a89baa5
#
_cell.length_a   1.000
_cell.length_b   1.000
_cell.length_c   1.000
_cell.angle_alpha   90.00
_cell.angle_beta   90.00
_cell.angle_gamma   90.00
#
_symmetry.space_group_name_H-M   'P 1'
#
loop_
_entity.id
_entity.type
_entity.pdbx_description
1 polymer ?
#
loop_
_entity_poly.entity_id
_entity_poly.type
_entity_poly.pdbx_seq_one_letter_code
_entity_poly.pdbx_strand_id
1 'polypeptide(L)'
;MSNIGGDFIIKSTESSSVFVPENWNEEQKMLKQMIFDFCDKEIHVLEKEPIAENDLPAIVETLEKAASLGLCGIAIEEKYNGSNLDFNTGLLYMEAFAYGFSFATTIGTHVSIGSLPIVYYGNEYKKEKYLHKIAT
;
A
#
# COMPACT_ATOMS: atom_id res chain seq x y z
N MET A 1 6.76 25.76 -3.04
CA MET A 1 7.10 25.16 -4.34
C MET A 1 6.99 23.67 -4.17
N SER A 2 6.25 22.97 -5.00
CA SER A 2 6.21 21.51 -4.95
C SER A 2 7.57 20.98 -5.39
N ASN A 3 8.25 20.21 -4.53
CA ASN A 3 9.46 19.52 -4.92
C ASN A 3 9.10 18.43 -5.94
N ILE A 4 9.68 18.52 -7.13
CA ILE A 4 9.56 17.47 -8.15
C ILE A 4 10.61 16.40 -7.80
N GLY A 5 10.22 15.12 -7.87
CA GLY A 5 11.13 14.03 -7.58
C GLY A 5 12.43 14.14 -8.41
N GLY A 6 13.56 14.00 -7.75
CA GLY A 6 14.88 14.14 -8.37
C GLY A 6 15.47 15.56 -8.37
N ASP A 7 14.73 16.58 -7.98
CA ASP A 7 15.23 17.96 -7.89
C ASP A 7 16.49 18.05 -7.01
N PHE A 8 16.57 17.25 -5.94
CA PHE A 8 17.74 17.21 -5.04
C PHE A 8 19.05 16.77 -5.73
N ILE A 9 18.98 16.13 -6.90
CA ILE A 9 20.16 15.71 -7.68
C ILE A 9 20.74 16.89 -8.46
N ILE A 10 19.90 17.83 -8.90
CA ILE A 10 20.28 18.89 -9.86
C ILE A 10 20.14 20.31 -9.31
N LYS A 11 19.50 20.48 -8.16
CA LYS A 11 19.28 21.78 -7.51
C LYS A 11 19.92 21.83 -6.13
N SER A 12 20.31 23.04 -5.72
CA SER A 12 20.65 23.28 -4.32
C SER A 12 19.43 23.00 -3.45
N THR A 13 19.57 22.13 -2.45
CA THR A 13 18.48 21.68 -1.59
C THR A 13 18.76 22.14 -0.16
N GLU A 14 17.87 22.94 0.39
CA GLU A 14 17.91 23.30 1.80
C GLU A 14 17.51 22.09 2.66
N SER A 15 18.23 21.86 3.75
CA SER A 15 17.97 20.71 4.63
C SER A 15 16.54 20.67 5.18
N SER A 16 15.94 21.83 5.41
CA SER A 16 14.56 21.96 5.88
C SER A 16 13.49 21.57 4.83
N SER A 17 13.88 21.43 3.57
CA SER A 17 12.98 21.01 2.46
C SER A 17 13.06 19.52 2.15
N VAL A 18 13.95 18.79 2.81
CA VAL A 18 14.11 17.34 2.64
C VAL A 18 13.14 16.64 3.58
N PHE A 19 12.30 15.77 3.02
CA PHE A 19 11.47 14.90 3.83
C PHE A 19 12.32 13.80 4.46
N VAL A 20 12.17 13.59 5.76
CA VAL A 20 12.86 12.55 6.53
C VAL A 20 11.84 11.73 7.34
N PRO A 21 12.16 10.50 7.78
CA PRO A 21 11.22 9.64 8.51
C PRO A 21 10.61 10.28 9.77
N GLU A 22 11.31 11.22 10.40
CA GLU A 22 10.82 11.96 11.56
C GLU A 22 9.67 12.93 11.21
N ASN A 23 9.46 13.22 9.91
CA ASN A 23 8.40 14.09 9.43
C ASN A 23 7.07 13.37 9.18
N TRP A 24 6.97 12.06 9.43
CA TRP A 24 5.69 11.36 9.34
C TRP A 24 4.65 12.01 10.27
N ASN A 25 3.48 12.33 9.72
CA ASN A 25 2.36 12.85 10.48
C ASN A 25 1.67 11.73 11.28
N GLU A 26 0.72 12.10 12.13
CA GLU A 26 0.03 11.14 13.00
C GLU A 26 -0.83 10.13 12.23
N GLU A 27 -1.46 10.54 11.12
CA GLU A 27 -2.24 9.64 10.26
C GLU A 27 -1.35 8.57 9.63
N GLN A 28 -0.18 8.96 9.15
CA GLN A 28 0.82 8.05 8.59
C GLN A 28 1.36 7.07 9.64
N LYS A 29 1.61 7.55 10.85
CA LYS A 29 2.03 6.69 11.98
C LYS A 29 0.92 5.71 12.38
N MET A 30 -0.34 6.16 12.40
CA MET A 30 -1.49 5.30 12.66
C MET A 30 -1.66 4.23 11.57
N LEU A 31 -1.49 4.58 10.30
CA LEU A 31 -1.51 3.62 9.20
C LEU A 31 -0.41 2.56 9.38
N LYS A 32 0.82 2.98 9.69
CA LYS A 32 1.92 2.05 9.96
C LYS A 32 1.60 1.08 11.11
N GLN A 33 1.06 1.59 12.22
CA GLN A 33 0.67 0.77 13.36
C GLN A 33 -0.46 -0.21 13.00
N MET A 34 -1.47 0.25 12.25
CA MET A 34 -2.56 -0.60 11.79
C MET A 34 -2.05 -1.77 10.92
N ILE A 35 -1.05 -1.52 10.07
CA ILE A 35 -0.43 -2.57 9.27
C ILE A 35 0.34 -3.57 10.14
N PHE A 36 1.09 -3.10 11.13
CA PHE A 36 1.77 -4.01 12.07
C PHE A 36 0.77 -4.87 12.84
N ASP A 37 -0.29 -4.27 13.37
CA ASP A 37 -1.35 -5.01 14.08
C ASP A 37 -2.04 -6.05 13.17
N PHE A 38 -2.22 -5.71 11.89
CA PHE A 38 -2.74 -6.63 10.89
C PHE A 38 -1.77 -7.79 10.63
N CYS A 39 -0.48 -7.51 10.46
CA CYS A 39 0.54 -8.54 10.27
C CYS A 39 0.59 -9.51 11.46
N ASP A 40 0.56 -8.98 12.67
CA ASP A 40 0.59 -9.81 13.90
C ASP A 40 -0.64 -10.72 14.02
N LYS A 41 -1.82 -10.19 13.67
CA LYS A 41 -3.08 -10.92 13.86
C LYS A 41 -3.39 -11.92 12.75
N GLU A 42 -3.11 -11.53 11.50
CA GLU A 42 -3.59 -12.27 10.35
C GLU A 42 -2.47 -13.01 9.61
N ILE A 43 -1.24 -12.49 9.61
CA ILE A 43 -0.14 -13.05 8.81
C ILE A 43 0.74 -13.94 9.66
N HIS A 44 1.26 -13.46 10.78
CA HIS A 44 2.17 -14.23 11.63
C HIS A 44 1.49 -15.42 12.32
N VAL A 45 0.17 -15.41 12.42
CA VAL A 45 -0.59 -16.56 12.88
C VAL A 45 -0.56 -17.69 11.85
N LEU A 46 -0.69 -17.35 10.57
CA LEU A 46 -0.63 -18.32 9.48
C LEU A 46 0.76 -18.97 9.36
N GLU A 47 1.83 -18.23 9.66
CA GLU A 47 3.20 -18.74 9.56
C GLU A 47 3.58 -19.73 10.68
N LYS A 48 2.83 -19.77 11.78
CA LYS A 48 3.03 -20.73 12.86
C LYS A 48 2.50 -22.13 12.55
N GLU A 49 1.55 -22.23 11.65
CA GLU A 49 1.10 -23.49 11.10
C GLU A 49 1.95 -23.79 9.85
N PRO A 50 2.33 -25.05 9.60
CA PRO A 50 2.96 -25.39 8.33
C PRO A 50 1.96 -25.14 7.21
N ILE A 51 2.01 -23.92 6.65
CA ILE A 51 1.23 -23.57 5.47
C ILE A 51 1.68 -24.56 4.40
N ALA A 52 0.77 -25.42 3.94
CA ALA A 52 1.01 -26.24 2.78
C ALA A 52 1.45 -25.29 1.65
N GLU A 53 2.52 -25.63 0.94
CA GLU A 53 3.21 -24.79 -0.07
C GLU A 53 2.30 -24.11 -1.11
N ASN A 54 0.98 -24.24 -1.02
CA ASN A 54 -0.03 -23.70 -1.92
C ASN A 54 -1.39 -23.44 -1.23
N ASP A 55 -1.43 -22.92 0.00
CA ASP A 55 -2.70 -22.54 0.62
C ASP A 55 -3.23 -21.21 0.05
N LEU A 56 -3.52 -21.21 -1.27
CA LEU A 56 -4.14 -20.10 -1.97
C LEU A 56 -5.43 -19.58 -1.28
N PRO A 57 -6.33 -20.43 -0.76
CA PRO A 57 -7.49 -19.97 0.00
C PRO A 57 -7.14 -19.07 1.19
N ALA A 58 -6.15 -19.42 2.01
CA ALA A 58 -5.74 -18.61 3.17
C ALA A 58 -5.15 -17.25 2.75
N ILE A 59 -4.36 -17.24 1.66
CA ILE A 59 -3.81 -16.00 1.09
C ILE A 59 -4.92 -15.08 0.59
N VAL A 60 -5.92 -15.63 -0.11
CA VAL A 60 -7.07 -14.87 -0.62
C VAL A 60 -7.89 -14.31 0.54
N GLU A 61 -8.21 -15.12 1.55
CA GLU A 61 -8.92 -14.67 2.75
C GLU A 61 -8.17 -13.53 3.47
N THR A 62 -6.84 -13.63 3.58
CA THR A 62 -6.02 -12.58 4.20
C THR A 62 -6.04 -11.30 3.36
N LEU A 63 -6.04 -11.43 2.03
CA LEU A 63 -6.16 -10.26 1.13
C LEU A 63 -7.53 -9.60 1.24
N GLU A 64 -8.61 -10.38 1.35
CA GLU A 64 -9.97 -9.86 1.59
C GLU A 64 -10.08 -9.13 2.92
N LYS A 65 -9.44 -9.63 3.98
CA LYS A 65 -9.33 -8.93 5.27
C LYS A 65 -8.58 -7.61 5.13
N ALA A 66 -7.46 -7.59 4.40
CA ALA A 66 -6.73 -6.36 4.11
C ALA A 66 -7.59 -5.36 3.33
N ALA A 67 -8.35 -5.83 2.34
CA ALA A 67 -9.28 -5.02 1.57
C ALA A 67 -10.38 -4.41 2.46
N SER A 68 -10.93 -5.17 3.39
CA SER A 68 -11.96 -4.68 4.33
C SER A 68 -11.45 -3.55 5.24
N LEU A 69 -10.14 -3.46 5.45
CA LEU A 69 -9.47 -2.37 6.17
C LEU A 69 -9.05 -1.21 5.24
N GLY A 70 -9.39 -1.26 3.95
CA GLY A 70 -9.01 -0.25 2.96
C GLY A 70 -7.54 -0.33 2.49
N LEU A 71 -6.82 -1.40 2.87
CA LEU A 71 -5.40 -1.55 2.57
C LEU A 71 -5.12 -1.86 1.09
N CYS A 72 -6.11 -2.35 0.33
CA CYS A 72 -5.95 -2.64 -1.09
C CYS A 72 -6.08 -1.41 -2.00
N GLY A 73 -6.74 -0.35 -1.53
CA GLY A 73 -7.08 0.83 -2.33
C GLY A 73 -6.20 2.06 -2.08
N ILE A 74 -5.01 1.93 -1.52
CA ILE A 74 -4.20 3.06 -1.01
C ILE A 74 -3.90 4.15 -2.05
N ALA A 75 -3.61 3.78 -3.30
CA ALA A 75 -3.28 4.71 -4.39
C ALA A 75 -4.46 4.96 -5.35
N ILE A 76 -5.63 4.39 -5.06
CA ILE A 76 -6.84 4.52 -5.87
C ILE A 76 -7.64 5.73 -5.39
N GLU A 77 -8.17 6.51 -6.34
CA GLU A 77 -9.01 7.67 -6.03
C GLU A 77 -10.25 7.27 -5.21
N GLU A 78 -10.70 8.16 -4.32
CA GLU A 78 -11.87 7.95 -3.44
C GLU A 78 -13.15 7.62 -4.22
N LYS A 79 -13.34 8.21 -5.42
CA LYS A 79 -14.49 7.91 -6.28
C LYS A 79 -14.56 6.44 -6.72
N TYR A 80 -13.46 5.69 -6.60
CA TYR A 80 -13.37 4.25 -6.87
C TYR A 80 -13.16 3.42 -5.58
N ASN A 81 -13.58 3.96 -4.44
CA ASN A 81 -13.45 3.35 -3.10
C ASN A 81 -12.02 3.23 -2.58
N GLY A 82 -11.08 3.99 -3.12
CA GLY A 82 -9.71 4.05 -2.64
C GLY A 82 -9.49 5.13 -1.60
N SER A 83 -8.26 5.23 -1.08
CA SER A 83 -7.85 6.21 -0.08
C SER A 83 -7.05 7.39 -0.66
N ASN A 84 -6.66 7.31 -1.93
CA ASN A 84 -5.92 8.34 -2.67
C ASN A 84 -4.70 8.88 -1.92
N LEU A 85 -3.94 8.00 -1.26
CA LEU A 85 -2.77 8.38 -0.48
C LEU A 85 -1.62 8.83 -1.39
N ASP A 86 -0.82 9.76 -0.87
CA ASP A 86 0.36 10.25 -1.58
C ASP A 86 1.48 9.20 -1.67
N PHE A 87 2.44 9.46 -2.56
CA PHE A 87 3.52 8.52 -2.84
C PHE A 87 4.39 8.20 -1.62
N ASN A 88 4.69 9.19 -0.75
CA ASN A 88 5.49 8.97 0.45
C ASN A 88 4.75 8.05 1.43
N THR A 89 3.44 8.27 1.60
CA THR A 89 2.59 7.38 2.41
C THR A 89 2.54 5.97 1.82
N GLY A 90 2.53 5.84 0.49
CA GLY A 90 2.66 4.55 -0.20
C GLY A 90 3.99 3.84 0.08
N LEU A 91 5.10 4.57 0.19
CA LEU A 91 6.40 3.99 0.59
C LEU A 91 6.38 3.51 2.04
N LEU A 92 5.82 4.30 2.96
CA LEU A 92 5.65 3.91 4.37
C LEU A 92 4.77 2.67 4.51
N TYR A 93 3.70 2.59 3.73
CA TYR A 93 2.83 1.43 3.65
C TYR A 93 3.61 0.17 3.27
N MET A 94 4.43 0.23 2.21
CA MET A 94 5.25 -0.90 1.77
C MET A 94 6.34 -1.27 2.78
N GLU A 95 6.98 -0.29 3.42
CA GLU A 95 7.92 -0.50 4.51
C GLU A 95 7.26 -1.25 5.67
N ALA A 96 6.04 -0.84 6.07
CA ALA A 96 5.30 -1.50 7.13
C ALA A 96 4.92 -2.95 6.77
N PHE A 97 4.45 -3.19 5.56
CA PHE A 97 4.11 -4.54 5.09
C PHE A 97 5.32 -5.47 4.92
N ALA A 98 6.55 -4.93 4.83
CA ALA A 98 7.74 -5.77 4.83
C ALA A 98 7.85 -6.64 6.11
N TYR A 99 7.21 -6.22 7.20
CA TYR A 99 7.03 -7.00 8.42
C TYR A 99 6.14 -8.25 8.23
N GLY A 100 5.31 -8.29 7.20
CA GLY A 100 4.44 -9.41 6.82
C GLY A 100 5.08 -10.43 5.86
N PHE A 101 6.42 -10.47 5.75
CA PHE A 101 7.21 -11.45 4.99
C PHE A 101 6.66 -11.71 3.55
N SER A 102 6.32 -12.97 3.25
CA SER A 102 5.86 -13.37 1.90
C SER A 102 4.56 -12.69 1.48
N PHE A 103 3.66 -12.40 2.41
CA PHE A 103 2.43 -11.67 2.14
C PHE A 103 2.69 -10.24 1.64
N ALA A 104 3.81 -9.62 2.03
CA ALA A 104 4.22 -8.32 1.51
C ALA A 104 4.32 -8.32 -0.02
N THR A 105 4.77 -9.42 -0.63
CA THR A 105 4.82 -9.55 -2.10
C THR A 105 3.41 -9.62 -2.69
N THR A 106 2.50 -10.34 -2.06
CA THR A 106 1.10 -10.46 -2.52
C THR A 106 0.39 -9.09 -2.50
N ILE A 107 0.38 -8.44 -1.35
CA ILE A 107 -0.27 -7.14 -1.20
C ILE A 107 0.42 -6.07 -2.05
N GLY A 108 1.76 -6.07 -2.08
CA GLY A 108 2.56 -5.16 -2.90
C GLY A 108 2.26 -5.30 -4.39
N THR A 109 2.17 -6.53 -4.90
CA THR A 109 1.79 -6.78 -6.29
C THR A 109 0.39 -6.28 -6.59
N HIS A 110 -0.56 -6.51 -5.67
CA HIS A 110 -1.94 -6.04 -5.82
C HIS A 110 -2.03 -4.51 -5.91
N VAL A 111 -1.43 -3.78 -4.95
CA VAL A 111 -1.53 -2.31 -4.88
C VAL A 111 -0.62 -1.57 -5.86
N SER A 112 0.38 -2.22 -6.43
CA SER A 112 1.31 -1.62 -7.40
C SER A 112 1.11 -2.15 -8.82
N ILE A 113 1.66 -3.31 -9.14
CA ILE A 113 1.65 -3.86 -10.51
C ILE A 113 0.23 -4.13 -11.00
N GLY A 114 -0.66 -4.57 -10.11
CA GLY A 114 -2.05 -4.86 -10.42
C GLY A 114 -2.91 -3.60 -10.63
N SER A 115 -2.70 -2.56 -9.85
CA SER A 115 -3.58 -1.39 -9.83
C SER A 115 -3.01 -0.14 -10.53
N LEU A 116 -1.74 0.21 -10.29
CA LEU A 116 -1.17 1.48 -10.76
C LEU A 116 -1.20 1.68 -12.29
N PRO A 117 -1.01 0.66 -13.14
CA PRO A 117 -1.17 0.83 -14.57
C PRO A 117 -2.57 1.31 -14.97
N ILE A 118 -3.61 0.87 -14.26
CA ILE A 118 -4.99 1.31 -14.49
C ILE A 118 -5.20 2.70 -13.91
N VAL A 119 -4.67 2.98 -12.71
CA VAL A 119 -4.75 4.29 -12.06
C VAL A 119 -4.15 5.38 -12.95
N TYR A 120 -2.93 5.17 -13.46
CA TYR A 120 -2.20 6.19 -14.21
C TYR A 120 -2.54 6.26 -15.69
N TYR A 121 -2.81 5.12 -16.33
CA TYR A 121 -2.93 5.03 -17.78
C TYR A 121 -4.28 4.49 -18.25
N GLY A 122 -5.15 4.06 -17.33
CA GLY A 122 -6.50 3.63 -17.66
C GLY A 122 -7.36 4.81 -18.11
N ASN A 123 -8.18 4.60 -19.15
CA ASN A 123 -9.27 5.53 -19.45
C ASN A 123 -10.42 5.36 -18.44
N GLU A 124 -11.37 6.29 -18.40
CA GLU A 124 -12.47 6.28 -17.42
C GLU A 124 -13.25 4.95 -17.43
N TYR A 125 -13.49 4.37 -18.61
CA TYR A 125 -14.17 3.07 -18.71
C TYR A 125 -13.42 1.94 -17.98
N LYS A 126 -12.07 1.91 -18.13
CA LYS A 126 -11.25 0.89 -17.46
C LYS A 126 -11.17 1.15 -15.95
N LYS A 127 -11.01 2.40 -15.55
CA LYS A 127 -10.98 2.78 -14.14
C LYS A 127 -12.27 2.38 -13.44
N GLU A 128 -13.41 2.78 -14.00
CA GLU A 128 -14.73 2.46 -13.48
C GLU A 128 -14.98 0.94 -13.38
N LYS A 129 -14.54 0.21 -14.39
CA LYS A 129 -14.77 -1.24 -14.47
C LYS A 129 -13.96 -2.04 -13.44
N TYR A 130 -12.72 -1.60 -13.14
CA TYR A 130 -11.77 -2.43 -12.41
C TYR A 130 -11.40 -1.87 -11.03
N LEU A 131 -11.26 -0.54 -10.86
CA LEU A 131 -10.68 0.01 -9.64
C LEU A 131 -11.54 -0.22 -8.41
N HIS A 132 -12.87 -0.15 -8.51
CA HIS A 132 -13.76 -0.47 -7.40
C HIS A 132 -13.52 -1.87 -6.84
N LYS A 133 -13.30 -2.86 -7.73
CA LYS A 133 -13.08 -4.25 -7.34
C LYS A 133 -11.66 -4.51 -6.83
N ILE A 134 -10.71 -3.68 -7.23
CA ILE A 134 -9.33 -3.78 -6.77
C ILE A 134 -9.20 -3.15 -5.38
N ALA A 135 -9.96 -2.09 -5.10
CA ALA A 135 -9.89 -1.37 -3.84
C ALA A 135 -10.56 -2.11 -2.67
N THR A 136 -11.55 -2.95 -2.95
CA THR A 136 -12.39 -3.68 -1.97
C THR A 136 -12.28 -5.21 -2.20
#